data_c1b539bb593d2f5dbfa34330c393458d
#
_entry.id   c1b539bb593d2f5dbfa34330c393458d
#
_cell.length_a   1.000
_cell.length_b   1.000
_cell.length_c   1.000
_cell.angle_alpha   90.00
_cell.angle_beta   90.00
_cell.angle_gamma   90.00
#
_symmetry.space_group_name_H-M   'P 1'
#
loop_
_entity.id
_entity.type
_entity.pdbx_description
1 polymer ?
#
loop_
_entity_poly.entity_id
_entity_poly.type
_entity_poly.pdbx_seq_one_letter_code
_entity_poly.pdbx_strand_id
1 'polypeptide(L)' 'MAKFVVETSHEEQEAVLEVLKELQVQIAPISAIAHKACMRPSRTRYAIVDLIEAGKVKKEAHKAYNKHYVRYSYEVL' A
#
# COMPACT_ATOMS: atom_id res chain seq x y z
N MET A 1 8.57 16.47 20.56
CA MET A 1 9.37 15.61 19.69
C MET A 1 8.76 15.58 18.31
N ALA A 2 9.49 16.03 17.31
CA ALA A 2 8.96 16.08 15.97
C ALA A 2 8.87 14.68 15.38
N LYS A 3 7.65 14.22 15.16
CA LYS A 3 7.42 13.01 14.40
C LYS A 3 7.60 13.34 12.93
N PHE A 4 8.48 12.61 12.26
CA PHE A 4 8.61 12.74 10.83
C PHE A 4 7.37 12.14 10.19
N VAL A 5 6.45 12.99 9.80
CA VAL A 5 5.26 12.57 9.06
C VAL A 5 5.52 12.87 7.59
N VAL A 6 5.67 11.82 6.80
CA VAL A 6 5.74 11.98 5.35
C VAL A 6 4.31 11.90 4.83
N GLU A 7 3.78 13.05 4.48
CA GLU A 7 2.46 13.12 3.88
C GLU A 7 2.55 12.92 2.38
N THR A 8 1.67 12.09 1.85
CA THR A 8 1.53 11.92 0.42
C THR A 8 0.42 12.82 -0.11
N SER A 9 0.53 13.21 -1.37
CA SER A 9 -0.49 14.04 -1.99
C SER A 9 -1.77 13.24 -2.23
N HIS A 10 -2.88 13.95 -2.38
CA HIS A 10 -4.16 13.34 -2.72
C HIS A 10 -4.06 12.55 -4.03
N GLU A 11 -3.35 13.08 -5.01
CA GLU A 11 -3.14 12.42 -6.30
C GLU A 11 -2.38 11.10 -6.16
N GLU A 12 -1.35 11.07 -5.32
CA GLU A 12 -0.60 9.84 -5.04
C GLU A 12 -1.47 8.80 -4.38
N GLN A 13 -2.27 9.19 -3.40
CA GLN A 13 -3.19 8.29 -2.72
C GLN A 13 -4.26 7.75 -3.66
N GLU A 14 -4.80 8.59 -4.52
CA GLU A 14 -5.79 8.18 -5.53
C GLU A 14 -5.20 7.19 -6.53
N ALA A 15 -3.98 7.44 -7.00
CA ALA A 15 -3.30 6.53 -7.93
C ALA A 15 -3.11 5.13 -7.31
N VAL A 16 -2.67 5.09 -6.07
CA VAL A 16 -2.48 3.83 -5.33
C VAL A 16 -3.83 3.15 -5.09
N LEU A 17 -4.83 3.91 -4.70
CA LEU A 17 -6.17 3.39 -4.44
C LEU A 17 -6.77 2.72 -5.69
N GLU A 18 -6.61 3.33 -6.85
CA GLU A 18 -7.07 2.75 -8.12
C GLU A 18 -6.39 1.41 -8.42
N VAL A 19 -5.08 1.32 -8.19
CA VAL A 19 -4.33 0.07 -8.37
C VAL A 19 -4.85 -1.01 -7.42
N LEU A 20 -5.08 -0.66 -6.16
CA LEU A 20 -5.58 -1.61 -5.16
C LEU A 20 -6.99 -2.09 -5.50
N LYS A 21 -7.83 -1.23 -6.05
CA LYS A 21 -9.17 -1.62 -6.53
C LYS A 21 -9.08 -2.65 -7.66
N GLU A 22 -8.16 -2.46 -8.60
CA GLU A 22 -7.94 -3.40 -9.69
C GLU A 22 -7.43 -4.76 -9.20
N LEU A 23 -6.58 -4.76 -8.18
CA LEU A 23 -6.00 -5.98 -7.64
C LEU A 23 -6.98 -6.82 -6.82
N GLN A 24 -8.06 -6.24 -6.32
CA GLN A 24 -9.14 -6.96 -5.63
C GLN A 24 -8.65 -7.95 -4.55
N VAL A 25 -7.94 -7.46 -3.55
CA VAL A 25 -7.46 -8.27 -2.42
C VAL A 25 -6.39 -9.30 -2.81
N GLN A 26 -5.81 -9.21 -3.98
CA GLN A 26 -4.70 -10.08 -4.35
C GLN A 26 -3.44 -9.72 -3.56
N ILE A 27 -2.65 -10.74 -3.26
CA ILE A 27 -1.35 -10.51 -2.64
C ILE A 27 -0.44 -9.85 -3.67
N ALA A 28 0.07 -8.67 -3.35
CA ALA A 28 0.95 -7.94 -4.24
C ALA A 28 2.07 -7.26 -3.45
N PRO A 29 3.32 -7.34 -3.95
CA PRO A 29 4.41 -6.59 -3.34
C PRO A 29 4.29 -5.10 -3.66
N ILE A 30 4.89 -4.28 -2.80
CA ILE A 30 4.90 -2.82 -2.99
C ILE A 30 5.47 -2.43 -4.36
N SER A 31 6.49 -3.14 -4.82
CA SER A 31 7.11 -2.87 -6.13
C SER A 31 6.12 -3.02 -7.29
N ALA A 32 5.25 -4.03 -7.24
CA ALA A 32 4.24 -4.24 -8.27
C ALA A 32 3.17 -3.14 -8.23
N ILE A 33 2.74 -2.75 -7.04
CA ILE A 33 1.78 -1.66 -6.86
C ILE A 33 2.37 -0.34 -7.37
N ALA A 34 3.62 -0.07 -7.00
CA ALA A 34 4.34 1.13 -7.43
C ALA A 34 4.46 1.20 -8.94
N HIS A 35 4.81 0.09 -9.58
CA HIS A 35 4.93 0.02 -11.03
C HIS A 35 3.61 0.35 -11.72
N LYS A 36 2.51 -0.23 -11.27
CA LYS A 36 1.18 0.04 -11.82
C LYS A 36 0.71 1.47 -11.57
N ALA A 37 1.08 2.03 -10.43
CA ALA A 37 0.72 3.41 -10.09
C ALA A 37 1.66 4.46 -10.71
N CYS A 38 2.70 4.01 -11.40
CA CYS A 38 3.75 4.88 -11.95
C CYS A 38 4.41 5.74 -10.88
N MET A 39 4.68 5.14 -9.73
CA MET A 39 5.25 5.81 -8.57
C MET A 39 6.51 5.07 -8.09
N ARG A 40 7.32 5.77 -7.31
CA ARG A 40 8.45 5.13 -6.63
C ARG A 40 7.95 4.23 -5.50
N PRO A 41 8.61 3.09 -5.22
CA PRO A 41 8.18 2.20 -4.14
C PRO A 41 8.07 2.88 -2.78
N SER A 42 9.00 3.78 -2.44
CA SER A 42 8.96 4.52 -1.17
C SER A 42 7.71 5.41 -1.07
N ARG A 43 7.36 6.13 -2.13
CA ARG A 43 6.15 6.97 -2.15
C ARG A 43 4.90 6.13 -2.09
N THR A 44 4.88 5.00 -2.80
CA THR A 44 3.77 4.05 -2.76
C THR A 44 3.55 3.52 -1.35
N ARG A 45 4.62 3.18 -0.65
CA ARG A 45 4.54 2.69 0.74
C ARG A 45 3.92 3.74 1.65
N TYR A 46 4.37 4.99 1.56
CA TYR A 46 3.81 6.08 2.36
C TYR A 46 2.34 6.33 2.04
N ALA A 47 1.97 6.28 0.76
CA ALA A 47 0.58 6.45 0.35
C ALA A 47 -0.32 5.35 0.94
N ILE A 48 0.14 4.12 0.95
CA ILE A 48 -0.59 3.00 1.54
C ILE A 48 -0.77 3.19 3.05
N VAL A 49 0.29 3.61 3.74
CA VAL A 49 0.21 3.89 5.19
C VAL A 49 -0.82 4.99 5.46
N ASP A 50 -0.81 6.07 4.69
CA ASP A 50 -1.77 7.15 4.84
C ASP A 50 -3.21 6.68 4.59
N LEU A 51 -3.42 5.82 3.60
CA LEU A 51 -4.73 5.25 3.30
C LEU A 51 -5.22 4.33 4.42
N ILE A 52 -4.33 3.56 5.01
CA ILE A 52 -4.65 2.70 6.16
C ILE A 52 -5.05 3.56 7.37
N GLU A 53 -4.27 4.59 7.66
CA GLU A 53 -4.55 5.50 8.77
C GLU A 53 -5.87 6.25 8.58
N ALA A 54 -6.21 6.56 7.34
CA ALA A 54 -7.48 7.20 7.01
C ALA A 54 -8.69 6.23 7.02
N GLY A 55 -8.44 4.95 7.24
CA GLY A 55 -9.51 3.94 7.26
C GLY A 55 -10.05 3.57 5.89
N LYS A 56 -9.32 3.87 4.82
CA LYS A 56 -9.74 3.59 3.44
C LYS A 56 -9.23 2.27 2.91
N VAL A 57 -8.17 1.73 3.52
CA VAL A 57 -7.53 0.49 3.12
C VAL A 57 -7.23 -0.36 4.33
N LYS A 58 -7.44 -1.65 4.21
CA LYS A 58 -7.10 -2.63 5.24
C LYS A 58 -5.96 -3.50 4.73
N LYS A 59 -4.92 -3.63 5.54
CA LYS A 59 -3.77 -4.48 5.25
C LYS A 59 -3.93 -5.82 5.96
N GLU A 60 -3.73 -6.90 5.23
CA GLU A 60 -3.79 -8.24 5.78
C GLU A 60 -2.49 -8.99 5.51
N ALA A 61 -1.93 -9.60 6.53
CA ALA A 61 -0.71 -10.38 6.43
C ALA A 61 -1.00 -11.83 6.09
N HIS A 62 -0.25 -12.39 5.16
CA HIS A 62 -0.34 -13.78 4.75
C HIS A 62 0.99 -14.46 4.99
N LYS A 63 1.00 -15.47 5.86
CA LYS A 63 2.21 -16.24 6.14
C LYS A 63 2.56 -17.14 4.96
N ALA A 64 3.78 -16.99 4.47
CA ALA A 64 4.31 -17.89 3.45
C ALA A 64 5.02 -19.10 4.11
N TYR A 65 5.43 -20.06 3.29
CA TYR A 65 6.19 -21.23 3.71
C TYR A 65 7.45 -20.91 4.50
N ASN A 66 8.05 -19.77 4.21
CA ASN A 66 9.27 -19.35 4.86
C ASN A 66 8.94 -18.37 5.98
N LYS A 67 9.40 -18.66 7.19
CA LYS A 67 9.16 -17.82 8.38
C LYS A 67 9.65 -16.39 8.21
N HIS A 68 10.53 -16.14 7.24
CA HIS A 68 11.11 -14.83 6.99
C HIS A 68 10.34 -14.01 5.94
N TYR A 69 9.35 -14.63 5.29
CA TYR A 69 8.56 -13.96 4.27
C TYR A 69 7.12 -13.78 4.71
N VAL A 70 6.71 -12.53 4.84
CA VAL A 70 5.32 -12.18 5.04
C VAL A 70 4.86 -11.43 3.81
N ARG A 71 3.82 -11.92 3.17
CA ARG A 71 3.18 -11.25 2.05
C ARG A 71 1.94 -10.52 2.54
N TYR A 72 1.58 -9.45 1.86
CA TYR A 72 0.45 -8.62 2.24
C TYR A 72 -0.54 -8.47 1.11
N SER A 73 -1.81 -8.47 1.47
CA SER A 73 -2.88 -8.02 0.59
C SER A 73 -3.48 -6.74 1.14
N TYR A 74 -4.06 -5.93 0.28
CA TYR A 74 -4.66 -4.66 0.66
C TYR A 74 -6.09 -4.62 0.13
N GLU A 75 -7.02 -4.39 1.04
CA GLU A 75 -8.44 -4.30 0.71
C GLU A 75 -8.88 -2.85 0.76
N VAL A 76 -9.56 -2.40 -0.28
CA VAL A 76 -10.18 -1.07 -0.31
C VAL A 76 -11.52 -1.16 0.38
N LEU A 77 -11.67 -0.35 1.42
CA LEU A 77 -12.87 -0.35 2.24
C LEU A 77 -13.94 0.60 1.70
#